data_034597e69a62c407e789a1f5a3e5894a
#
_entry.id   034597e69a62c407e789a1f5a3e5894a
#
_cell.length_a   1.000
_cell.length_b   1.000
_cell.length_c   1.000
_cell.angle_alpha   90.00
_cell.angle_beta   90.00
_cell.angle_gamma   90.00
#
_symmetry.space_group_name_H-M   'P 1'
#
loop_
_entity.id
_entity.type
_entity.pdbx_description
1 polymer ?
#
loop_
_entity_poly.entity_id
_entity_poly.type
_entity_poly.pdbx_seq_one_letter_code
_entity_poly.pdbx_strand_id
1 'polypeptide(L)'
;NNGSLHFVDKTYDWGFEAPTFSSGAAYADLDNDGDLDIVINNISDPAGVYENKVNDGEKEKTHFVTIKFKGSEKNINGIGATINVFQKDRTQTFSHNPYRGYISSQPANMHIGLGNDYAVDSINVLWPGNLKQTITKITPGQLLTIDIKNASQNSNDAIPLLATANWFTNITGQSGITYKHEQRDFVDFNIQKLLPHKLSEYTPGIAAGDINGDGLDDFITGGVTGFSPMIFMQKADGRFTTTELLAPGLGALKQSEDRGLLLFDADNDNDLDLYISAGGY
;
A
#
# COMPACT_ATOMS: atom_id res chain seq x y z
N ASN A 1 -21.78 0.16 4.37
CA ASN A 1 -21.65 1.49 4.95
C ASN A 1 -22.68 2.43 4.30
N ASN A 2 -23.58 2.97 5.08
CA ASN A 2 -24.65 3.87 4.64
C ASN A 2 -24.28 5.38 4.77
N GLY A 3 -22.98 5.69 4.84
CA GLY A 3 -22.46 7.03 5.08
C GLY A 3 -22.23 7.38 6.55
N SER A 4 -22.66 6.54 7.49
CA SER A 4 -22.52 6.79 8.93
C SER A 4 -21.26 6.13 9.55
N LEU A 5 -20.35 5.60 8.74
CA LEU A 5 -19.16 4.84 9.15
C LEU A 5 -19.46 3.53 9.91
N HIS A 6 -20.71 3.09 9.93
CA HIS A 6 -21.08 1.78 10.45
C HIS A 6 -21.08 0.73 9.35
N PHE A 7 -20.44 -0.39 9.62
CA PHE A 7 -20.42 -1.57 8.74
C PHE A 7 -21.39 -2.60 9.32
N VAL A 8 -22.18 -3.20 8.44
CA VAL A 8 -23.09 -4.29 8.76
C VAL A 8 -22.66 -5.50 7.99
N ASP A 9 -22.60 -6.65 8.66
CA ASP A 9 -22.37 -7.93 8.01
C ASP A 9 -23.55 -8.27 7.11
N LYS A 10 -23.28 -8.54 5.84
CA LYS A 10 -24.25 -8.89 4.79
C LYS A 10 -23.97 -10.26 4.18
N THR A 11 -23.07 -11.02 4.77
CA THR A 11 -22.61 -12.30 4.25
C THR A 11 -23.79 -13.21 3.87
N TYR A 12 -24.69 -13.45 4.78
CA TYR A 12 -25.87 -14.29 4.53
C TYR A 12 -26.92 -13.61 3.64
N ASP A 13 -27.17 -12.31 3.87
CA ASP A 13 -28.17 -11.55 3.10
C ASP A 13 -27.82 -11.49 1.60
N TRP A 14 -26.51 -11.57 1.28
CA TRP A 14 -26.01 -11.53 -0.09
C TRP A 14 -25.63 -12.92 -0.67
N GLY A 15 -25.93 -13.99 0.05
CA GLY A 15 -25.77 -15.37 -0.45
C GLY A 15 -24.36 -15.96 -0.32
N PHE A 16 -23.47 -15.36 0.50
CA PHE A 16 -22.15 -15.93 0.79
C PHE A 16 -22.23 -16.90 1.97
N GLU A 17 -22.95 -18.03 1.80
CA GLU A 17 -23.28 -18.91 2.91
C GLU A 17 -22.19 -19.95 3.23
N ALA A 18 -21.37 -20.31 2.26
CA ALA A 18 -20.36 -21.35 2.44
C ALA A 18 -19.09 -20.78 3.11
N PRO A 19 -18.71 -21.27 4.31
CA PRO A 19 -17.44 -20.88 4.90
C PRO A 19 -16.28 -21.50 4.12
N THR A 20 -15.36 -20.67 3.64
CA THR A 20 -14.18 -21.08 2.86
C THR A 20 -12.92 -20.36 3.34
N PHE A 21 -11.76 -20.94 3.07
CA PHE A 21 -10.48 -20.27 3.28
C PHE A 21 -10.09 -19.49 2.03
N SER A 22 -10.71 -18.31 1.86
CA SER A 22 -10.49 -17.46 0.69
C SER A 22 -9.14 -16.76 0.73
N SER A 23 -8.43 -16.73 -0.41
CA SER A 23 -7.16 -16.03 -0.54
C SER A 23 -7.26 -14.81 -1.47
N GLY A 24 -7.42 -15.01 -2.76
CA GLY A 24 -7.55 -13.94 -3.75
C GLY A 24 -9.00 -13.73 -4.17
N ALA A 25 -9.38 -12.49 -4.48
CA ALA A 25 -10.69 -12.18 -5.03
C ALA A 25 -10.60 -11.12 -6.13
N ALA A 26 -11.41 -11.27 -7.16
CA ALA A 26 -11.56 -10.32 -8.23
C ALA A 26 -13.04 -10.06 -8.50
N TYR A 27 -13.36 -8.91 -9.08
CA TYR A 27 -14.69 -8.58 -9.55
C TYR A 27 -14.65 -8.18 -11.02
N ALA A 28 -15.66 -8.55 -11.76
CA ALA A 28 -15.86 -8.19 -13.15
C ALA A 28 -17.33 -8.35 -13.52
N ASP A 29 -17.78 -7.66 -14.53
CA ASP A 29 -19.06 -7.88 -15.17
C ASP A 29 -18.86 -9.07 -16.14
N LEU A 30 -19.23 -10.28 -15.71
CA LEU A 30 -18.92 -11.54 -16.42
C LEU A 30 -19.97 -11.89 -17.47
N ASP A 31 -21.22 -11.47 -17.29
CA ASP A 31 -22.33 -11.74 -18.19
C ASP A 31 -22.76 -10.51 -19.01
N ASN A 32 -22.12 -9.37 -18.79
CA ASN A 32 -22.34 -8.09 -19.46
C ASN A 32 -23.74 -7.50 -19.22
N ASP A 33 -24.29 -7.70 -18.03
CA ASP A 33 -25.57 -7.13 -17.61
C ASP A 33 -25.44 -5.75 -16.96
N GLY A 34 -24.21 -5.34 -16.66
CA GLY A 34 -23.83 -4.01 -16.15
C GLY A 34 -23.70 -3.93 -14.64
N ASP A 35 -23.73 -5.06 -13.95
CA ASP A 35 -23.33 -5.12 -12.56
C ASP A 35 -22.03 -5.94 -12.38
N LEU A 36 -21.48 -6.00 -11.17
CA LEU A 36 -20.19 -6.65 -10.95
C LEU A 36 -20.36 -7.96 -10.21
N ASP A 37 -19.89 -9.04 -10.81
CA ASP A 37 -19.77 -10.36 -10.24
C ASP A 37 -18.48 -10.51 -9.44
N ILE A 38 -18.41 -11.52 -8.60
CA ILE A 38 -17.25 -11.79 -7.74
C ILE A 38 -16.73 -13.19 -8.01
N VAL A 39 -15.40 -13.27 -8.21
CA VAL A 39 -14.68 -14.55 -8.27
C VAL A 39 -13.73 -14.62 -7.09
N ILE A 40 -13.80 -15.70 -6.34
CA ILE A 40 -12.99 -15.92 -5.14
C ILE A 40 -12.17 -17.20 -5.32
N ASN A 41 -10.87 -17.12 -5.11
CA ASN A 41 -10.01 -18.30 -5.05
C ASN A 41 -9.87 -18.78 -3.61
N ASN A 42 -10.02 -20.08 -3.40
CA ASN A 42 -10.01 -20.71 -2.10
C ASN A 42 -8.81 -21.64 -1.95
N ILE A 43 -8.32 -21.79 -0.72
CA ILE A 43 -7.26 -22.73 -0.36
C ILE A 43 -7.92 -24.09 -0.13
N SER A 44 -7.52 -25.10 -0.91
CA SER A 44 -8.00 -26.50 -0.82
C SER A 44 -9.49 -26.70 -1.16
N ASP A 45 -10.20 -25.65 -1.59
CA ASP A 45 -11.58 -25.71 -2.03
C ASP A 45 -11.71 -25.18 -3.48
N PRO A 46 -12.75 -25.56 -4.22
CA PRO A 46 -13.02 -24.97 -5.54
C PRO A 46 -13.15 -23.45 -5.48
N ALA A 47 -12.75 -22.77 -6.54
CA ALA A 47 -13.01 -21.34 -6.68
C ALA A 47 -14.51 -21.06 -6.69
N GLY A 48 -14.92 -20.01 -5.97
CA GLY A 48 -16.31 -19.54 -5.97
C GLY A 48 -16.51 -18.50 -7.08
N VAL A 49 -17.58 -18.62 -7.83
CA VAL A 49 -18.07 -17.62 -8.77
C VAL A 49 -19.46 -17.21 -8.33
N TYR A 50 -19.63 -15.94 -8.02
CA TYR A 50 -20.86 -15.37 -7.50
C TYR A 50 -21.39 -14.34 -8.49
N GLU A 51 -22.46 -14.69 -9.16
CA GLU A 51 -23.21 -13.82 -10.05
C GLU A 51 -24.00 -12.80 -9.23
N ASN A 52 -23.85 -11.53 -9.56
CA ASN A 52 -24.66 -10.47 -8.97
C ASN A 52 -26.01 -10.43 -9.71
N LYS A 53 -27.10 -10.34 -8.98
CA LYS A 53 -28.45 -10.38 -9.55
C LYS A 53 -29.20 -9.06 -9.41
N VAL A 54 -28.48 -7.99 -9.23
CA VAL A 54 -29.10 -6.66 -9.04
C VAL A 54 -29.73 -6.17 -10.32
N ASN A 55 -29.16 -6.49 -11.47
CA ASN A 55 -29.68 -6.12 -12.78
C ASN A 55 -30.55 -7.20 -13.46
N ASP A 56 -30.77 -8.34 -12.79
CA ASP A 56 -31.64 -9.38 -13.27
C ASP A 56 -33.12 -8.97 -13.21
N GLY A 57 -33.83 -9.20 -14.29
CA GLY A 57 -35.28 -9.07 -14.35
C GLY A 57 -35.83 -7.69 -14.74
N GLU A 58 -37.11 -7.45 -14.41
CA GLU A 58 -37.85 -6.22 -14.80
C GLU A 58 -37.66 -5.03 -13.82
N LYS A 59 -36.79 -5.14 -12.81
CA LYS A 59 -36.53 -4.08 -11.87
C LYS A 59 -35.76 -2.93 -12.55
N GLU A 60 -35.87 -1.72 -11.99
CA GLU A 60 -35.03 -0.61 -12.42
C GLU A 60 -33.54 -1.03 -12.34
N LYS A 61 -32.89 -1.07 -13.50
CA LYS A 61 -31.48 -1.41 -13.58
C LYS A 61 -30.62 -0.38 -12.86
N THR A 62 -29.56 -0.84 -12.25
CA THR A 62 -28.58 0.07 -11.66
C THR A 62 -27.89 0.89 -12.76
N HIS A 63 -27.57 2.13 -12.45
CA HIS A 63 -26.90 3.02 -13.38
C HIS A 63 -25.41 3.03 -13.14
N PHE A 64 -24.63 2.89 -14.19
CA PHE A 64 -23.17 2.83 -14.14
C PHE A 64 -22.54 3.53 -15.34
N VAL A 65 -21.25 3.75 -15.29
CA VAL A 65 -20.40 4.08 -16.43
C VAL A 65 -19.12 3.26 -16.35
N THR A 66 -18.72 2.65 -17.47
CA THR A 66 -17.45 1.94 -17.55
C THR A 66 -16.44 2.82 -18.27
N ILE A 67 -15.27 3.07 -17.67
CA ILE A 67 -14.21 3.88 -18.22
C ILE A 67 -13.09 3.00 -18.72
N LYS A 68 -12.74 3.18 -20.01
CA LYS A 68 -11.54 2.61 -20.62
C LYS A 68 -10.53 3.72 -20.84
N PHE A 69 -9.36 3.59 -20.25
CA PHE A 69 -8.28 4.54 -20.45
C PHE A 69 -7.46 4.18 -21.70
N LYS A 70 -7.08 5.20 -22.45
CA LYS A 70 -6.10 5.12 -23.51
C LYS A 70 -4.97 6.10 -23.17
N GLY A 71 -4.01 5.59 -22.44
CA GLY A 71 -2.88 6.35 -21.90
C GLY A 71 -1.73 6.53 -22.90
N SER A 72 -0.53 6.85 -22.39
CA SER A 72 0.69 6.99 -23.19
C SER A 72 1.27 5.62 -23.58
N GLU A 73 2.24 5.60 -24.48
CA GLU A 73 2.94 4.38 -24.90
C GLU A 73 3.57 3.61 -23.73
N LYS A 74 4.03 4.32 -22.70
CA LYS A 74 4.64 3.72 -21.49
C LYS A 74 3.62 3.35 -20.41
N ASN A 75 2.37 3.78 -20.57
CA ASN A 75 1.27 3.52 -19.62
C ASN A 75 -0.05 3.46 -20.38
N ILE A 76 -0.20 2.45 -21.22
CA ILE A 76 -1.33 2.32 -22.15
C ILE A 76 -2.70 2.27 -21.45
N ASN A 77 -2.74 1.72 -20.25
CA ASN A 77 -3.96 1.60 -19.45
C ASN A 77 -4.21 2.79 -18.52
N GLY A 78 -3.37 3.82 -18.52
CA GLY A 78 -3.55 5.00 -17.66
C GLY A 78 -3.47 4.73 -16.17
N ILE A 79 -2.70 3.72 -15.75
CA ILE A 79 -2.55 3.38 -14.33
C ILE A 79 -2.02 4.57 -13.55
N GLY A 80 -2.62 4.85 -12.39
CA GLY A 80 -2.29 6.00 -11.55
C GLY A 80 -3.12 7.25 -11.87
N ALA A 81 -4.03 7.20 -12.85
CA ALA A 81 -4.98 8.28 -13.05
C ALA A 81 -5.95 8.39 -11.87
N THR A 82 -6.31 9.61 -11.50
CA THR A 82 -7.36 9.90 -10.51
C THR A 82 -8.59 10.43 -11.23
N ILE A 83 -9.75 9.92 -10.86
CA ILE A 83 -11.01 10.25 -11.48
C ILE A 83 -11.94 10.84 -10.43
N ASN A 84 -12.51 12.03 -10.73
CA ASN A 84 -13.57 12.61 -9.95
C ASN A 84 -14.85 12.65 -10.80
N VAL A 85 -15.89 11.99 -10.33
CA VAL A 85 -17.22 11.99 -10.92
C VAL A 85 -18.09 12.96 -10.15
N PHE A 86 -18.58 13.99 -10.82
CA PHE A 86 -19.45 15.02 -10.22
C PHE A 86 -20.90 14.75 -10.62
N GLN A 87 -21.74 14.63 -9.63
CA GLN A 87 -23.18 14.51 -9.72
C GLN A 87 -23.76 15.59 -8.80
N LYS A 88 -24.82 16.26 -9.15
CA LYS A 88 -25.49 17.34 -8.43
C LYS A 88 -25.01 17.59 -6.98
N ASP A 89 -25.26 16.68 -6.05
CA ASP A 89 -24.93 16.81 -4.62
C ASP A 89 -23.85 15.81 -4.16
N ARG A 90 -23.20 15.11 -5.08
CA ARG A 90 -22.26 14.03 -4.79
C ARG A 90 -21.03 14.10 -5.65
N THR A 91 -19.87 13.91 -5.03
CA THR A 91 -18.61 13.69 -5.74
C THR A 91 -18.07 12.32 -5.34
N GLN A 92 -17.69 11.52 -6.34
CA GLN A 92 -17.01 10.26 -6.14
C GLN A 92 -15.59 10.38 -6.67
N THR A 93 -14.61 9.94 -5.88
CA THR A 93 -13.20 9.96 -6.26
C THR A 93 -12.66 8.54 -6.35
N PHE A 94 -12.00 8.21 -7.45
CA PHE A 94 -11.41 6.91 -7.70
C PHE A 94 -9.95 7.06 -8.13
N SER A 95 -9.12 6.13 -7.68
CA SER A 95 -7.76 5.96 -8.18
C SER A 95 -7.72 4.74 -9.09
N HIS A 96 -7.24 4.92 -10.31
CA HIS A 96 -7.13 3.85 -11.29
C HIS A 96 -5.89 3.00 -11.05
N ASN A 97 -6.11 1.88 -10.36
CA ASN A 97 -5.10 0.86 -10.12
C ASN A 97 -5.78 -0.52 -10.19
N PRO A 98 -5.48 -1.33 -11.22
CA PRO A 98 -6.05 -2.68 -11.35
C PRO A 98 -5.43 -3.67 -10.36
N TYR A 99 -4.28 -3.39 -9.76
CA TYR A 99 -3.63 -4.27 -8.80
C TYR A 99 -4.15 -3.99 -7.39
N ARG A 100 -5.25 -4.66 -7.03
CA ARG A 100 -5.94 -4.51 -5.74
C ARG A 100 -6.27 -5.86 -5.15
N GLY A 101 -6.16 -5.94 -3.82
CA GLY A 101 -6.37 -7.15 -3.07
C GLY A 101 -5.12 -8.04 -2.98
N TYR A 102 -5.21 -9.08 -2.16
CA TYR A 102 -4.11 -10.02 -1.95
C TYR A 102 -3.96 -10.93 -3.18
N ILE A 103 -2.80 -10.91 -3.81
CA ILE A 103 -2.45 -11.72 -5.01
C ILE A 103 -3.57 -11.66 -6.07
N SER A 104 -4.11 -10.46 -6.32
CA SER A 104 -5.29 -10.27 -7.17
C SER A 104 -5.12 -9.07 -8.08
N SER A 105 -5.78 -9.10 -9.22
CA SER A 105 -5.92 -7.96 -10.12
C SER A 105 -7.36 -7.84 -10.60
N GLN A 106 -7.76 -6.62 -10.91
CA GLN A 106 -9.08 -6.26 -11.40
C GLN A 106 -9.01 -5.94 -12.89
N PRO A 107 -10.12 -5.92 -13.62
CA PRO A 107 -10.16 -5.46 -15.00
C PRO A 107 -9.52 -4.08 -15.18
N ALA A 108 -8.85 -3.86 -16.32
CA ALA A 108 -8.24 -2.57 -16.64
C ALA A 108 -9.31 -1.48 -16.93
N ASN A 109 -10.54 -1.87 -17.22
CA ASN A 109 -11.66 -0.94 -17.33
C ASN A 109 -12.21 -0.66 -15.92
N MET A 110 -12.47 0.61 -15.65
CA MET A 110 -13.03 1.02 -14.36
C MET A 110 -14.55 1.09 -14.45
N HIS A 111 -15.22 0.29 -13.64
CA HIS A 111 -16.68 0.34 -13.50
C HIS A 111 -17.05 1.26 -12.34
N ILE A 112 -17.96 2.21 -12.57
CA ILE A 112 -18.39 3.22 -11.59
C ILE A 112 -19.90 3.20 -11.49
N GLY A 113 -20.42 2.79 -10.34
CA GLY A 113 -21.83 2.85 -10.02
C GLY A 113 -22.28 4.30 -9.77
N LEU A 114 -23.37 4.70 -10.41
CA LEU A 114 -23.92 6.06 -10.34
C LEU A 114 -25.05 6.19 -9.32
N GLY A 115 -25.61 5.06 -8.87
CA GLY A 115 -26.76 5.04 -7.96
C GLY A 115 -28.06 5.45 -8.67
N ASN A 116 -29.08 5.83 -7.89
CA ASN A 116 -30.41 6.17 -8.41
C ASN A 116 -30.44 7.55 -9.10
N ASP A 117 -29.65 8.51 -8.62
CA ASP A 117 -29.46 9.81 -9.28
C ASP A 117 -28.26 9.68 -10.24
N TYR A 118 -28.53 9.17 -11.42
CA TYR A 118 -27.53 8.79 -12.42
C TYR A 118 -27.04 9.92 -13.30
N ALA A 119 -27.58 11.12 -13.16
CA ALA A 119 -27.12 12.29 -13.94
C ALA A 119 -25.68 12.63 -13.54
N VAL A 120 -24.79 12.62 -14.52
CA VAL A 120 -23.38 12.98 -14.34
C VAL A 120 -23.13 14.34 -14.96
N ASP A 121 -22.76 15.32 -14.15
CA ASP A 121 -22.44 16.68 -14.62
C ASP A 121 -21.12 16.69 -15.37
N SER A 122 -20.10 16.06 -14.80
CA SER A 122 -18.79 15.91 -15.44
C SER A 122 -17.95 14.81 -14.79
N ILE A 123 -16.96 14.34 -15.56
CA ILE A 123 -15.88 13.49 -15.08
C ILE A 123 -14.57 14.24 -15.30
N ASN A 124 -13.84 14.49 -14.22
CA ASN A 124 -12.49 15.03 -14.27
C ASN A 124 -11.49 13.90 -14.11
N VAL A 125 -10.55 13.82 -15.03
CA VAL A 125 -9.43 12.88 -14.99
C VAL A 125 -8.14 13.65 -14.80
N LEU A 126 -7.44 13.32 -13.73
CA LEU A 126 -6.06 13.75 -13.49
C LEU A 126 -5.14 12.58 -13.85
N TRP A 127 -4.42 12.74 -14.94
CA TRP A 127 -3.46 11.75 -15.43
C TRP A 127 -2.12 11.85 -14.70
N PRO A 128 -1.32 10.76 -14.65
CA PRO A 128 0.07 10.87 -14.28
C PRO A 128 0.80 11.92 -15.11
N GLY A 129 1.66 12.72 -14.48
CA GLY A 129 2.34 13.84 -15.15
C GLY A 129 1.54 15.14 -15.16
N ASN A 130 0.52 15.25 -14.30
CA ASN A 130 -0.28 16.49 -14.10
C ASN A 130 -1.03 16.98 -15.33
N LEU A 131 -1.47 16.07 -16.18
CA LEU A 131 -2.38 16.37 -17.29
C LEU A 131 -3.81 16.21 -16.79
N LYS A 132 -4.69 17.14 -17.16
CA LYS A 132 -6.11 17.14 -16.78
C LYS A 132 -7.01 17.05 -17.99
N GLN A 133 -8.11 16.33 -17.85
CA GLN A 133 -9.15 16.25 -18.87
C GLN A 133 -10.51 16.28 -18.19
N THR A 134 -11.42 17.08 -18.72
CA THR A 134 -12.81 17.14 -18.26
C THR A 134 -13.72 16.60 -19.36
N ILE A 135 -14.57 15.65 -18.99
CA ILE A 135 -15.56 15.06 -19.88
C ILE A 135 -16.95 15.48 -19.39
N THR A 136 -17.77 15.92 -20.30
CA THR A 136 -19.18 16.26 -20.06
C THR A 136 -20.08 15.47 -21.01
N LYS A 137 -21.38 15.49 -20.79
CA LYS A 137 -22.38 14.74 -21.59
C LYS A 137 -22.16 13.22 -21.53
N ILE A 138 -22.13 12.72 -20.31
CA ILE A 138 -21.97 11.30 -20.04
C ILE A 138 -23.34 10.65 -20.01
N THR A 139 -23.50 9.58 -20.77
CA THR A 139 -24.71 8.76 -20.76
C THR A 139 -24.47 7.52 -19.88
N PRO A 140 -25.33 7.22 -18.92
CA PRO A 140 -25.23 5.98 -18.14
C PRO A 140 -25.31 4.73 -19.04
N GLY A 141 -24.71 3.63 -18.58
CA GLY A 141 -24.70 2.35 -19.30
C GLY A 141 -23.73 2.28 -20.48
N GLN A 142 -22.83 3.26 -20.64
CA GLN A 142 -21.88 3.28 -21.76
C GLN A 142 -20.45 2.90 -21.33
N LEU A 143 -19.69 2.38 -22.31
CA LEU A 143 -18.24 2.30 -22.24
C LEU A 143 -17.65 3.62 -22.75
N LEU A 144 -17.12 4.42 -21.83
CA LEU A 144 -16.48 5.72 -22.13
C LEU A 144 -14.97 5.52 -22.33
N THR A 145 -14.48 5.72 -23.55
CA THR A 145 -13.03 5.71 -23.80
C THR A 145 -12.44 7.10 -23.61
N ILE A 146 -11.49 7.22 -22.68
CA ILE A 146 -10.81 8.47 -22.35
C ILE A 146 -9.36 8.40 -22.85
N ASP A 147 -9.02 9.24 -23.85
CA ASP A 147 -7.69 9.25 -24.46
C ASP A 147 -6.86 10.42 -23.90
N ILE A 148 -5.66 10.11 -23.38
CA ILE A 148 -4.72 11.09 -22.81
C ILE A 148 -4.34 12.19 -23.80
N LYS A 149 -4.43 11.93 -25.12
CA LYS A 149 -4.15 12.93 -26.15
C LYS A 149 -5.08 14.15 -26.09
N ASN A 150 -6.26 13.99 -25.48
CA ASN A 150 -7.24 15.06 -25.27
C ASN A 150 -7.06 15.79 -23.93
N ALA A 151 -6.05 15.40 -23.14
CA ALA A 151 -5.74 16.07 -21.89
C ALA A 151 -4.86 17.30 -22.14
N SER A 152 -5.06 18.33 -21.31
CA SER A 152 -4.24 19.55 -21.30
C SER A 152 -3.45 19.66 -20.01
N GLN A 153 -2.36 20.42 -20.03
CA GLN A 153 -1.67 20.75 -18.79
C GLN A 153 -2.59 21.53 -17.86
N ASN A 154 -2.63 21.11 -16.60
CA ASN A 154 -3.40 21.81 -15.59
C ASN A 154 -2.62 23.07 -15.16
N SER A 155 -3.02 24.24 -15.66
CA SER A 155 -2.34 25.50 -15.34
C SER A 155 -2.66 26.05 -13.94
N ASN A 156 -3.75 25.56 -13.31
CA ASN A 156 -4.26 26.16 -12.07
C ASN A 156 -4.17 25.26 -10.83
N ASP A 157 -4.07 23.95 -11.02
CA ASP A 157 -3.83 22.98 -9.95
C ASP A 157 -2.47 22.28 -10.17
N ALA A 158 -1.45 23.02 -10.57
CA ALA A 158 -0.14 22.56 -10.16
C ALA A 158 -0.32 22.32 -8.65
N ILE A 159 -0.41 21.04 -8.23
CA ILE A 159 0.18 20.73 -6.91
C ILE A 159 1.46 21.52 -7.01
N PRO A 160 1.66 22.59 -6.22
CA PRO A 160 2.92 23.26 -6.30
C PRO A 160 3.88 22.09 -6.13
N LEU A 161 4.60 21.71 -7.20
CA LEU A 161 5.88 21.06 -7.04
C LEU A 161 6.53 22.09 -6.12
N LEU A 162 6.40 21.81 -4.82
CA LEU A 162 6.98 22.63 -3.78
C LEU A 162 8.38 22.82 -4.30
N ALA A 163 8.63 24.03 -4.77
CA ALA A 163 9.78 24.36 -5.58
C ALA A 163 10.93 23.70 -4.86
N THR A 164 11.48 22.67 -5.40
CA THR A 164 12.67 21.94 -5.07
C THR A 164 13.42 22.39 -3.80
N ALA A 165 12.70 22.70 -2.73
CA ALA A 165 13.24 22.62 -1.40
C ALA A 165 13.46 21.12 -1.20
N ASN A 166 14.71 20.70 -1.29
CA ASN A 166 15.07 19.36 -0.85
C ASN A 166 14.59 19.25 0.60
N TRP A 167 13.48 18.60 0.82
CA TRP A 167 12.93 18.40 2.18
C TRP A 167 13.90 17.60 3.02
N PHE A 168 14.78 16.85 2.37
CA PHE A 168 15.81 16.05 3.00
C PHE A 168 17.16 16.37 2.38
N THR A 169 18.16 16.56 3.22
CA THR A 169 19.56 16.68 2.84
C THR A 169 20.32 15.51 3.42
N ASN A 170 21.16 14.87 2.61
CA ASN A 170 22.03 13.80 3.12
C ASN A 170 23.14 14.42 3.99
N ILE A 171 23.04 14.20 5.31
CA ILE A 171 24.00 14.67 6.31
C ILE A 171 24.87 13.53 6.87
N THR A 172 24.83 12.32 6.29
CA THR A 172 25.57 11.15 6.81
C THR A 172 27.03 11.45 7.06
N GLY A 173 27.72 12.15 6.14
CA GLY A 173 29.12 12.52 6.34
C GLY A 173 29.36 13.54 7.44
N GLN A 174 28.36 14.33 7.84
CA GLN A 174 28.43 15.34 8.89
C GLN A 174 28.02 14.78 10.25
N SER A 175 27.16 13.75 10.25
CA SER A 175 26.62 13.14 11.46
C SER A 175 27.63 12.30 12.25
N GLY A 176 28.80 12.02 11.67
CA GLY A 176 29.83 11.16 12.28
C GLY A 176 29.50 9.66 12.19
N ILE A 177 28.44 9.28 11.52
CA ILE A 177 28.05 7.87 11.32
C ILE A 177 28.91 7.27 10.21
N THR A 178 29.80 6.37 10.56
CA THR A 178 30.64 5.60 9.62
C THR A 178 30.25 4.12 9.57
N TYR A 179 29.23 3.76 10.35
CA TYR A 179 28.77 2.38 10.46
C TYR A 179 28.27 1.86 9.11
N LYS A 180 28.69 0.66 8.80
CA LYS A 180 28.17 -0.15 7.70
C LYS A 180 27.73 -1.49 8.27
N HIS A 181 26.49 -1.84 8.04
CA HIS A 181 25.99 -3.15 8.45
C HIS A 181 26.79 -4.26 7.73
N GLU A 182 27.27 -5.20 8.50
CA GLU A 182 27.98 -6.37 7.99
C GLU A 182 27.14 -7.61 8.27
N GLN A 183 26.99 -8.46 7.27
CA GLN A 183 26.26 -9.72 7.35
C GLN A 183 27.09 -10.81 6.72
N ARG A 184 27.12 -11.99 7.33
CA ARG A 184 27.73 -13.17 6.74
C ARG A 184 26.83 -13.67 5.61
N ASP A 185 27.42 -13.92 4.44
CA ASP A 185 26.66 -14.53 3.34
C ASP A 185 26.22 -15.94 3.74
N PHE A 186 24.93 -16.17 3.65
CA PHE A 186 24.31 -17.44 3.96
C PHE A 186 23.39 -17.85 2.80
N VAL A 187 23.53 -19.10 2.36
CA VAL A 187 22.74 -19.64 1.25
C VAL A 187 21.58 -20.46 1.80
N ASP A 188 20.48 -19.81 2.09
CA ASP A 188 19.25 -20.43 2.64
C ASP A 188 18.80 -21.64 1.82
N PHE A 189 18.95 -21.59 0.51
CA PHE A 189 18.55 -22.67 -0.40
C PHE A 189 19.35 -23.97 -0.24
N ASN A 190 20.49 -23.93 0.44
CA ASN A 190 21.25 -25.15 0.79
C ASN A 190 20.53 -25.97 1.86
N ILE A 191 19.73 -25.30 2.70
CA ILE A 191 18.97 -25.95 3.78
C ILE A 191 17.51 -26.13 3.36
N GLN A 192 16.89 -25.10 2.79
CA GLN A 192 15.49 -25.09 2.37
C GLN A 192 15.40 -24.75 0.88
N LYS A 193 15.39 -25.76 0.05
CA LYS A 193 15.48 -25.63 -1.43
C LYS A 193 14.25 -24.97 -2.07
N LEU A 194 13.10 -24.92 -1.40
CA LEU A 194 11.84 -24.43 -1.93
C LEU A 194 11.47 -23.01 -1.45
N LEU A 195 12.41 -22.31 -0.81
CA LEU A 195 12.18 -20.91 -0.44
C LEU A 195 12.00 -20.04 -1.67
N PRO A 196 11.01 -19.13 -1.69
CA PRO A 196 10.82 -18.22 -2.83
C PRO A 196 11.89 -17.12 -2.92
N HIS A 197 12.61 -16.83 -1.82
CA HIS A 197 13.66 -15.84 -1.69
C HIS A 197 14.51 -16.13 -0.45
N LYS A 198 15.67 -15.49 -0.33
CA LYS A 198 16.52 -15.59 0.86
C LYS A 198 15.82 -14.92 2.06
N LEU A 199 15.62 -15.66 3.15
CA LEU A 199 15.10 -15.13 4.42
C LEU A 199 16.20 -14.52 5.28
N SER A 200 17.45 -14.94 5.09
CA SER A 200 18.63 -14.43 5.81
C SER A 200 18.97 -12.96 5.49
N GLU A 201 18.40 -12.37 4.45
CA GLU A 201 18.67 -10.99 4.02
C GLU A 201 17.64 -9.95 4.50
N TYR A 202 16.75 -10.29 5.46
CA TYR A 202 15.71 -9.38 5.96
C TYR A 202 16.15 -8.49 7.14
N THR A 203 17.40 -8.38 7.42
CA THR A 203 17.96 -7.58 8.52
C THR A 203 18.73 -6.36 8.00
N PRO A 204 19.03 -5.36 8.86
CA PRO A 204 18.72 -5.24 10.28
C PRO A 204 17.40 -4.52 10.56
N GLY A 205 16.81 -4.82 11.73
CA GLY A 205 15.77 -3.95 12.31
C GLY A 205 16.35 -2.62 12.76
N ILE A 206 15.51 -1.60 12.93
CA ILE A 206 15.87 -0.29 13.48
C ILE A 206 14.77 0.20 14.41
N ALA A 207 15.17 0.86 15.52
CA ALA A 207 14.27 1.59 16.40
C ALA A 207 14.89 2.95 16.75
N ALA A 208 14.06 3.97 16.94
CA ALA A 208 14.50 5.31 17.32
C ALA A 208 13.69 5.81 18.53
N GLY A 209 14.32 6.57 19.39
CA GLY A 209 13.77 7.20 20.58
C GLY A 209 14.87 7.77 21.46
N ASP A 210 14.50 8.61 22.42
CA ASP A 210 15.42 9.18 23.41
C ASP A 210 15.79 8.10 24.46
N ILE A 211 16.94 7.45 24.26
CA ILE A 211 17.36 6.30 25.07
C ILE A 211 17.96 6.74 26.41
N ASN A 212 18.56 7.92 26.46
CA ASN A 212 19.29 8.41 27.63
C ASN A 212 18.55 9.51 28.40
N GLY A 213 17.37 9.94 27.95
CA GLY A 213 16.55 10.96 28.59
C GLY A 213 17.07 12.38 28.42
N ASP A 214 17.89 12.66 27.41
CA ASP A 214 18.51 13.99 27.20
C ASP A 214 17.66 14.91 26.26
N GLY A 215 16.54 14.40 25.75
CA GLY A 215 15.62 15.11 24.87
C GLY A 215 16.00 15.06 23.39
N LEU A 216 17.02 14.29 23.03
CA LEU A 216 17.43 14.04 21.64
C LEU A 216 17.09 12.60 21.24
N ASP A 217 16.59 12.42 20.02
CA ASP A 217 16.30 11.07 19.54
C ASP A 217 17.58 10.35 19.14
N ASP A 218 17.78 9.20 19.74
CA ASP A 218 18.81 8.22 19.42
C ASP A 218 18.25 7.14 18.51
N PHE A 219 19.07 6.22 18.02
CA PHE A 219 18.58 5.04 17.34
C PHE A 219 19.46 3.81 17.55
N ILE A 220 18.85 2.62 17.39
CA ILE A 220 19.50 1.33 17.49
C ILE A 220 19.29 0.59 16.18
N THR A 221 20.36 -0.03 15.67
CA THR A 221 20.25 -1.02 14.59
C THR A 221 20.45 -2.41 15.14
N GLY A 222 19.68 -3.36 14.66
CA GLY A 222 19.81 -4.77 15.01
C GLY A 222 21.16 -5.37 14.59
N GLY A 223 21.60 -6.36 15.33
CA GLY A 223 22.76 -7.18 14.99
C GLY A 223 22.35 -8.47 14.27
N VAL A 224 23.33 -9.15 13.72
CA VAL A 224 23.17 -10.46 13.07
C VAL A 224 24.11 -11.48 13.68
N THR A 225 24.06 -12.71 13.24
CA THR A 225 24.97 -13.77 13.69
C THR A 225 26.44 -13.33 13.56
N GLY A 226 27.11 -13.27 14.71
CA GLY A 226 28.51 -12.84 14.83
C GLY A 226 28.73 -11.32 14.93
N PHE A 227 27.68 -10.50 14.96
CA PHE A 227 27.79 -9.04 15.06
C PHE A 227 26.78 -8.47 16.08
N SER A 228 27.27 -7.56 16.92
CA SER A 228 26.45 -6.87 17.92
C SER A 228 25.45 -5.90 17.28
N PRO A 229 24.28 -5.68 17.89
CA PRO A 229 23.47 -4.50 17.64
C PRO A 229 24.26 -3.24 17.97
N MET A 230 23.97 -2.14 17.27
CA MET A 230 24.70 -0.87 17.44
C MET A 230 23.76 0.22 17.93
N ILE A 231 24.19 0.96 18.94
CA ILE A 231 23.50 2.13 19.48
C ILE A 231 24.18 3.38 18.92
N PHE A 232 23.37 4.34 18.47
CA PHE A 232 23.78 5.63 17.95
C PHE A 232 23.17 6.72 18.83
N MET A 233 23.99 7.29 19.71
CA MET A 233 23.55 8.32 20.64
C MET A 233 23.78 9.69 20.02
N GLN A 234 22.72 10.49 19.90
CA GLN A 234 22.79 11.84 19.36
C GLN A 234 23.40 12.79 20.36
N LYS A 235 24.13 13.78 19.85
CA LYS A 235 24.72 14.89 20.64
C LYS A 235 24.06 16.20 20.26
N ALA A 236 24.15 17.19 21.13
CA ALA A 236 23.62 18.52 20.92
C ALA A 236 24.13 19.23 19.65
N ASP A 237 25.25 18.78 19.08
CA ASP A 237 25.80 19.30 17.82
C ASP A 237 25.26 18.57 16.58
N GLY A 238 24.32 17.65 16.77
CA GLY A 238 23.70 16.83 15.70
C GLY A 238 24.54 15.65 15.21
N ARG A 239 25.67 15.38 15.88
CA ARG A 239 26.50 14.20 15.60
C ARG A 239 26.10 13.03 16.46
N PHE A 240 26.47 11.83 16.03
CA PHE A 240 26.22 10.59 16.76
C PHE A 240 27.50 9.95 17.26
N THR A 241 27.45 9.40 18.46
CA THR A 241 28.45 8.44 18.95
C THR A 241 27.89 7.04 18.78
N THR A 242 28.72 6.12 18.35
CA THR A 242 28.32 4.73 18.07
C THR A 242 28.95 3.81 19.12
N THR A 243 28.13 2.91 19.68
CA THR A 243 28.57 1.93 20.68
C THR A 243 27.88 0.58 20.39
N GLU A 244 28.58 -0.52 20.65
CA GLU A 244 27.99 -1.85 20.65
C GLU A 244 27.01 -2.02 21.82
N LEU A 245 25.83 -2.60 21.58
CA LEU A 245 24.88 -2.94 22.65
C LEU A 245 25.42 -4.06 23.56
N LEU A 246 26.06 -5.07 22.97
CA LEU A 246 26.64 -6.17 23.71
C LEU A 246 28.02 -5.80 24.23
N ALA A 247 28.37 -6.35 25.39
CA ALA A 247 29.70 -6.17 25.94
C ALA A 247 30.81 -6.62 24.97
N PRO A 248 31.99 -6.04 25.01
CA PRO A 248 33.09 -6.35 24.09
C PRO A 248 33.34 -7.87 23.95
N GLY A 249 33.38 -8.33 22.72
CA GLY A 249 33.58 -9.73 22.36
C GLY A 249 32.32 -10.61 22.38
N LEU A 250 31.21 -10.18 22.99
CA LEU A 250 29.97 -10.98 22.99
C LEU A 250 29.26 -10.93 21.65
N GLY A 251 29.43 -9.88 20.87
CA GLY A 251 28.88 -9.77 19.50
C GLY A 251 29.30 -10.94 18.61
N ALA A 252 30.58 -11.36 18.70
CA ALA A 252 31.10 -12.50 17.95
C ALA A 252 30.45 -13.85 18.33
N LEU A 253 29.85 -13.95 19.50
CA LEU A 253 29.15 -15.14 20.00
C LEU A 253 27.65 -15.15 19.69
N LYS A 254 27.13 -14.05 19.16
CA LYS A 254 25.70 -13.93 18.81
C LYS A 254 25.31 -14.95 17.76
N GLN A 255 24.24 -15.69 18.03
CA GLN A 255 23.74 -16.78 17.16
C GLN A 255 22.42 -16.43 16.46
N SER A 256 21.80 -15.28 16.79
CA SER A 256 20.50 -14.88 16.28
C SER A 256 20.63 -13.59 15.44
N GLU A 257 19.64 -13.36 14.60
CA GLU A 257 19.45 -12.12 13.85
C GLU A 257 18.36 -11.28 14.51
N ASP A 258 18.55 -9.98 14.64
CA ASP A 258 17.58 -9.08 15.22
C ASP A 258 16.67 -8.56 14.12
N ARG A 259 15.45 -9.11 14.06
CA ARG A 259 14.49 -8.86 12.99
C ARG A 259 13.60 -7.66 13.25
N GLY A 260 13.19 -7.49 14.49
CA GLY A 260 12.40 -6.35 14.92
C GLY A 260 12.93 -5.77 16.21
N LEU A 261 12.95 -4.44 16.28
CA LEU A 261 13.34 -3.69 17.46
C LEU A 261 12.20 -2.76 17.84
N LEU A 262 11.96 -2.61 19.14
CA LEU A 262 10.97 -1.70 19.68
C LEU A 262 11.55 -1.06 20.95
N LEU A 263 11.50 0.27 21.00
CA LEU A 263 11.77 1.06 22.21
C LEU A 263 10.44 1.48 22.82
N PHE A 264 10.22 1.19 24.08
CA PHE A 264 9.03 1.55 24.84
C PHE A 264 9.29 1.43 26.33
N ASP A 265 8.56 2.17 27.14
CA ASP A 265 8.59 2.06 28.59
C ASP A 265 7.76 0.83 29.01
N ALA A 266 8.42 -0.26 29.39
CA ALA A 266 7.77 -1.54 29.67
C ALA A 266 7.29 -1.67 31.12
N ASP A 267 7.94 -0.99 32.05
CA ASP A 267 7.63 -1.08 33.49
C ASP A 267 7.11 0.24 34.09
N ASN A 268 6.95 1.26 33.25
CA ASN A 268 6.34 2.53 33.58
C ASN A 268 7.20 3.39 34.54
N ASP A 269 8.53 3.32 34.36
CA ASP A 269 9.52 4.08 35.13
C ASP A 269 10.01 5.37 34.41
N ASN A 270 9.50 5.63 33.21
CA ASN A 270 9.77 6.76 32.32
C ASN A 270 11.13 6.70 31.60
N ASP A 271 11.76 5.55 31.53
CA ASP A 271 12.84 5.32 30.56
C ASP A 271 12.43 4.34 29.45
N LEU A 272 13.24 4.24 28.40
CA LEU A 272 12.91 3.38 27.26
C LEU A 272 13.63 2.05 27.37
N ASP A 273 12.83 0.98 27.48
CA ASP A 273 13.28 -0.38 27.35
C ASP A 273 13.44 -0.80 25.89
N LEU A 274 14.33 -1.73 25.65
CA LEU A 274 14.54 -2.29 24.33
C LEU A 274 14.04 -3.72 24.24
N TYR A 275 13.02 -3.93 23.42
CA TYR A 275 12.57 -5.27 23.02
C TYR A 275 13.19 -5.64 21.66
N ILE A 276 13.82 -6.81 21.58
CA ILE A 276 14.39 -7.38 20.36
C ILE A 276 13.70 -8.68 20.02
N SER A 277 13.09 -8.77 18.86
CA SER A 277 12.63 -10.05 18.33
C SER A 277 13.75 -10.71 17.53
N ALA A 278 14.14 -11.90 17.98
CA ALA A 278 15.17 -12.68 17.32
C ALA A 278 14.59 -13.57 16.23
N GLY A 279 15.31 -13.68 15.13
CA GLY A 279 15.03 -14.58 14.02
C GLY A 279 16.33 -15.23 13.52
N GLY A 280 16.27 -15.83 12.36
CA GLY A 280 17.40 -16.52 11.76
C GLY A 280 17.26 -18.03 11.80
N TYR A 281 18.25 -18.72 11.28
CA TYR A 281 18.35 -20.19 11.24
C TYR A 281 19.18 -20.72 12.40
#